data_57789a804fc4b9cc52490168845240f0
#
_entry.id   57789a804fc4b9cc52490168845240f0
#
_cell.length_a   1.000
_cell.length_b   1.000
_cell.length_c   1.000
_cell.angle_alpha   90.00
_cell.angle_beta   90.00
_cell.angle_gamma   90.00
#
_symmetry.space_group_name_H-M   'P 1'
#
loop_
_entity.id
_entity.type
_entity.pdbx_description
1 polymer ?
#
loop_
_entity_poly.entity_id
_entity_poly.type
_entity_poly.pdbx_seq_one_letter_code
_entity_poly.pdbx_strand_id
1 'polypeptide(L)'
;MTANALLRVNGITVQFGGLKAVDDVSFNVQQGELLGLIGPNGAGKTTLMRAITGVVNANSGSIHLGDQALTGLPTHQRIRRGLAFSQQLVRPFREISILDNVALAAGSAHTRSPVKALLHTDSTREREVARRMLERVGIAQHADQMPGIQPLGVLKRLEVARALAQEPKLLLLDEPLAGLNSREATTLADTIAEINQQGVTIILIEHNLGEVMRICQRLVVLDNGRHIANGPPREVMQQPQVRAAYLGAEKSAEITEEQGA
;
A
#
# COMPACT_ATOMS: atom_id res chain seq x y z
N MET A 1 20.13 -11.49 -13.53
CA MET A 1 20.56 -10.16 -13.01
C MET A 1 19.46 -9.16 -13.33
N THR A 2 18.69 -8.73 -12.34
CA THR A 2 17.51 -7.89 -12.52
C THR A 2 17.93 -6.42 -12.47
N ALA A 3 18.34 -5.90 -13.61
CA ALA A 3 18.95 -4.56 -13.75
C ALA A 3 18.00 -3.38 -13.49
N ASN A 4 16.73 -3.59 -13.12
CA ASN A 4 15.77 -2.49 -12.96
C ASN A 4 14.80 -2.65 -11.77
N ALA A 5 15.17 -3.41 -10.74
CA ALA A 5 14.33 -3.57 -9.55
C ALA A 5 14.34 -2.28 -8.71
N LEU A 6 13.18 -1.62 -8.57
CA LEU A 6 13.00 -0.46 -7.71
C LEU A 6 13.00 -0.85 -6.23
N LEU A 7 12.27 -1.91 -5.84
CA LEU A 7 12.31 -2.45 -4.48
C LEU A 7 12.98 -3.82 -4.49
N ARG A 8 13.88 -4.04 -3.56
CA ARG A 8 14.49 -5.35 -3.26
C ARG A 8 14.26 -5.68 -1.80
N VAL A 9 13.59 -6.79 -1.55
CA VAL A 9 13.34 -7.39 -0.24
C VAL A 9 14.07 -8.71 -0.21
N ASN A 10 15.03 -8.89 0.71
CA ASN A 10 15.88 -10.07 0.77
C ASN A 10 15.88 -10.66 2.17
N GLY A 11 15.38 -11.87 2.33
CA GLY A 11 15.45 -12.66 3.56
C GLY A 11 14.79 -12.01 4.77
N ILE A 12 13.70 -11.24 4.55
CA ILE A 12 13.04 -10.52 5.65
C ILE A 12 12.35 -11.52 6.57
N THR A 13 12.74 -11.45 7.85
CA THR A 13 12.09 -12.15 8.95
C THR A 13 11.58 -11.14 9.98
N VAL A 14 10.32 -11.30 10.40
CA VAL A 14 9.70 -10.54 11.49
C VAL A 14 9.11 -11.51 12.50
N GLN A 15 9.54 -11.39 13.74
CA GLN A 15 9.12 -12.27 14.83
C GLN A 15 8.57 -11.46 16.00
N PHE A 16 7.44 -11.91 16.55
CA PHE A 16 6.84 -11.38 17.76
C PHE A 16 6.82 -12.49 18.83
N GLY A 17 7.66 -12.35 19.86
CA GLY A 17 7.85 -13.43 20.83
C GLY A 17 8.32 -14.72 20.16
N GLY A 18 7.54 -15.80 20.29
CA GLY A 18 7.83 -17.09 19.65
C GLY A 18 7.27 -17.24 18.22
N LEU A 19 6.42 -16.30 17.75
CA LEU A 19 5.74 -16.41 16.46
C LEU A 19 6.51 -15.66 15.36
N LYS A 20 6.92 -16.36 14.32
CA LYS A 20 7.43 -15.74 13.08
C LYS A 20 6.24 -15.34 12.19
N ALA A 21 5.92 -14.06 12.18
CA ALA A 21 4.85 -13.52 11.33
C ALA A 21 5.29 -13.34 9.86
N VAL A 22 6.61 -13.20 9.62
CA VAL A 22 7.26 -13.23 8.31
C VAL A 22 8.54 -14.05 8.48
N ASP A 23 8.76 -15.03 7.61
CA ASP A 23 9.86 -16.00 7.71
C ASP A 23 10.60 -16.10 6.37
N ASP A 24 11.77 -15.48 6.29
CA ASP A 24 12.71 -15.50 5.15
C ASP A 24 12.08 -15.11 3.81
N VAL A 25 11.31 -14.01 3.80
CA VAL A 25 10.61 -13.55 2.58
C VAL A 25 11.56 -12.74 1.70
N SER A 26 11.65 -13.15 0.43
CA SER A 26 12.45 -12.47 -0.60
C SER A 26 11.62 -12.25 -1.87
N PHE A 27 11.62 -11.02 -2.38
CA PHE A 27 11.06 -10.66 -3.69
C PHE A 27 11.58 -9.29 -4.13
N ASN A 28 11.32 -8.94 -5.39
CA ASN A 28 11.61 -7.62 -5.93
C ASN A 28 10.37 -7.00 -6.59
N VAL A 29 10.42 -5.70 -6.82
CA VAL A 29 9.40 -4.97 -7.60
C VAL A 29 10.12 -4.13 -8.65
N GLN A 30 9.69 -4.25 -9.90
CA GLN A 30 10.27 -3.47 -11.00
C GLN A 30 9.74 -2.04 -10.98
N GLN A 31 10.50 -1.11 -11.54
CA GLN A 31 10.02 0.26 -11.70
C GLN A 31 8.79 0.28 -12.63
N GLY A 32 7.72 0.98 -12.23
CA GLY A 32 6.46 1.06 -12.98
C GLY A 32 5.58 -0.19 -12.85
N GLU A 33 5.95 -1.16 -12.04
CA GLU A 33 5.15 -2.38 -11.82
C GLU A 33 3.98 -2.13 -10.86
N LEU A 34 2.83 -2.75 -11.15
CA LEU A 34 1.73 -2.95 -10.21
C LEU A 34 1.74 -4.40 -9.74
N LEU A 35 2.32 -4.60 -8.55
CA LEU A 35 2.46 -5.90 -7.90
C LEU A 35 1.32 -6.15 -6.93
N GLY A 36 0.63 -7.29 -7.04
CA GLY A 36 -0.30 -7.77 -6.02
C GLY A 36 0.42 -8.61 -4.96
N LEU A 37 0.29 -8.23 -3.68
CA LEU A 37 0.76 -9.03 -2.54
C LEU A 37 -0.47 -9.68 -1.90
N ILE A 38 -0.66 -10.97 -2.14
CA ILE A 38 -1.86 -11.72 -1.76
C ILE A 38 -1.54 -12.88 -0.82
N GLY A 39 -2.57 -13.51 -0.29
CA GLY A 39 -2.51 -14.65 0.61
C GLY A 39 -3.67 -14.64 1.61
N PRO A 40 -3.94 -15.75 2.32
CA PRO A 40 -5.01 -15.84 3.29
C PRO A 40 -4.85 -14.85 4.46
N ASN A 41 -5.88 -14.77 5.32
CA ASN A 41 -5.81 -14.00 6.54
C ASN A 41 -4.71 -14.58 7.45
N GLY A 42 -3.92 -13.71 8.08
CA GLY A 42 -2.78 -14.15 8.90
C GLY A 42 -1.53 -14.56 8.12
N ALA A 43 -1.52 -14.54 6.78
CA ALA A 43 -0.36 -14.93 5.96
C ALA A 43 0.89 -14.02 6.12
N GLY A 44 0.80 -12.91 6.87
CA GLY A 44 1.95 -12.02 7.11
C GLY A 44 2.02 -10.79 6.18
N LYS A 45 1.08 -10.58 5.26
CA LYS A 45 1.06 -9.47 4.29
C LYS A 45 1.22 -8.09 4.92
N THR A 46 0.34 -7.74 5.85
CA THR A 46 0.37 -6.45 6.57
C THR A 46 1.65 -6.31 7.41
N THR A 47 2.14 -7.40 8.01
CA THR A 47 3.41 -7.39 8.77
C THR A 47 4.58 -7.12 7.86
N LEU A 48 4.64 -7.77 6.69
CA LEU A 48 5.68 -7.52 5.69
C LEU A 48 5.62 -6.06 5.19
N MET A 49 4.43 -5.54 4.90
CA MET A 49 4.27 -4.13 4.54
C MET A 49 4.74 -3.19 5.64
N ARG A 50 4.41 -3.47 6.91
CA ARG A 50 4.90 -2.70 8.06
C ARG A 50 6.42 -2.78 8.21
N ALA A 51 7.04 -3.90 7.84
CA ALA A 51 8.50 -4.03 7.79
C ALA A 51 9.09 -3.18 6.65
N ILE A 52 8.48 -3.16 5.46
CA ILE A 52 8.90 -2.33 4.33
C ILE A 52 8.74 -0.83 4.64
N THR A 53 7.67 -0.43 5.33
CA THR A 53 7.42 0.97 5.70
C THR A 53 8.20 1.43 6.93
N GLY A 54 8.82 0.50 7.68
CA GLY A 54 9.58 0.82 8.89
C GLY A 54 8.73 1.08 10.12
N VAL A 55 7.46 0.68 10.09
CA VAL A 55 6.56 0.66 11.26
C VAL A 55 6.94 -0.48 12.21
N VAL A 56 7.42 -1.59 11.64
CA VAL A 56 7.97 -2.73 12.37
C VAL A 56 9.41 -2.97 11.93
N ASN A 57 10.29 -3.25 12.87
CA ASN A 57 11.67 -3.61 12.55
C ASN A 57 11.74 -5.10 12.16
N ALA A 58 12.45 -5.40 11.07
CA ALA A 58 12.78 -6.77 10.73
C ALA A 58 13.87 -7.30 11.69
N ASN A 59 13.79 -8.57 12.06
CA ASN A 59 14.79 -9.27 12.87
C ASN A 59 16.01 -9.63 12.02
N SER A 60 15.80 -9.94 10.73
CA SER A 60 16.88 -10.22 9.77
C SER A 60 16.47 -9.83 8.36
N GLY A 61 17.42 -9.85 7.43
CA GLY A 61 17.23 -9.53 6.03
C GLY A 61 17.53 -8.07 5.70
N SER A 62 17.26 -7.69 4.44
CA SER A 62 17.53 -6.33 3.97
C SER A 62 16.44 -5.83 3.01
N ILE A 63 16.23 -4.52 3.03
CA ILE A 63 15.27 -3.82 2.16
C ILE A 63 16.00 -2.66 1.50
N HIS A 64 15.89 -2.56 0.17
CA HIS A 64 16.48 -1.48 -0.62
C HIS A 64 15.43 -0.87 -1.55
N LEU A 65 15.45 0.46 -1.68
CA LEU A 65 14.68 1.22 -2.67
C LEU A 65 15.67 1.89 -3.65
N GLY A 66 15.71 1.39 -4.89
CA GLY A 66 16.82 1.69 -5.78
C GLY A 66 18.15 1.26 -5.16
N ASP A 67 19.11 2.19 -5.12
CA ASP A 67 20.42 1.95 -4.50
C ASP A 67 20.47 2.32 -3.01
N GLN A 68 19.34 2.73 -2.43
CA GLN A 68 19.29 3.18 -1.05
C GLN A 68 18.83 2.07 -0.11
N ALA A 69 19.64 1.74 0.89
CA ALA A 69 19.23 0.83 1.96
C ALA A 69 18.15 1.50 2.83
N LEU A 70 17.06 0.76 3.07
CA LEU A 70 15.97 1.16 3.96
C LEU A 70 16.01 0.42 5.30
N THR A 71 16.74 -0.68 5.39
CA THR A 71 16.85 -1.52 6.61
C THR A 71 17.28 -0.67 7.79
N GLY A 72 16.60 -0.82 8.93
CA GLY A 72 16.90 -0.07 10.16
C GLY A 72 16.50 1.41 10.16
N LEU A 73 16.03 1.95 9.04
CA LEU A 73 15.59 3.34 8.98
C LEU A 73 14.16 3.48 9.52
N PRO A 74 13.87 4.53 10.30
CA PRO A 74 12.52 4.83 10.74
C PRO A 74 11.64 5.30 9.56
N THR A 75 10.32 5.15 9.69
CA THR A 75 9.31 5.43 8.65
C THR A 75 9.50 6.79 7.97
N HIS A 76 9.70 7.87 8.73
CA HIS A 76 9.85 9.21 8.17
C HIS A 76 11.06 9.35 7.24
N GLN A 77 12.14 8.59 7.48
CA GLN A 77 13.30 8.58 6.59
C GLN A 77 13.05 7.76 5.31
N ARG A 78 12.24 6.69 5.38
CA ARG A 78 11.83 5.91 4.21
C ARG A 78 10.90 6.71 3.31
N ILE A 79 9.97 7.48 3.89
CA ILE A 79 9.11 8.41 3.16
C ILE A 79 9.97 9.44 2.40
N ARG A 80 10.97 10.04 3.05
CA ARG A 80 11.88 10.99 2.39
C ARG A 80 12.70 10.38 1.23
N ARG A 81 12.81 9.05 1.16
CA ARG A 81 13.48 8.33 0.05
C ARG A 81 12.55 7.98 -1.09
N GLY A 82 11.27 8.35 -0.97
CA GLY A 82 10.28 8.16 -2.02
C GLY A 82 9.35 6.97 -1.80
N LEU A 83 9.17 6.52 -0.56
CA LEU A 83 8.16 5.54 -0.20
C LEU A 83 6.93 6.28 0.33
N ALA A 84 5.72 5.94 -0.16
CA ALA A 84 4.47 6.35 0.47
C ALA A 84 3.57 5.14 0.67
N PHE A 85 2.66 5.24 1.63
CA PHE A 85 1.71 4.16 1.89
C PHE A 85 0.37 4.70 2.40
N SER A 86 -0.71 4.01 2.05
CA SER A 86 -2.01 4.17 2.68
C SER A 86 -2.12 3.24 3.89
N GLN A 87 -2.89 3.65 4.88
CA GLN A 87 -3.21 2.78 6.03
C GLN A 87 -4.57 2.11 5.79
N GLN A 88 -4.73 0.89 6.30
CA GLN A 88 -5.98 0.15 6.25
C GLN A 88 -7.16 0.93 6.85
N LEU A 89 -6.93 1.65 7.97
CA LEU A 89 -7.91 2.55 8.57
C LEU A 89 -7.72 3.97 8.05
N VAL A 90 -8.74 4.47 7.37
CA VAL A 90 -8.78 5.85 6.89
C VAL A 90 -8.86 6.81 8.09
N ARG A 91 -7.83 7.62 8.29
CA ARG A 91 -7.75 8.61 9.38
C ARG A 91 -7.44 10.00 8.83
N PRO A 92 -8.40 10.65 8.15
CA PRO A 92 -8.22 12.02 7.71
C PRO A 92 -8.28 12.98 8.91
N PHE A 93 -7.65 14.12 8.76
CA PHE A 93 -7.85 15.23 9.69
C PHE A 93 -9.26 15.78 9.48
N ARG A 94 -10.13 15.57 10.47
CA ARG A 94 -11.57 15.87 10.35
C ARG A 94 -11.90 17.36 10.38
N GLU A 95 -10.99 18.15 10.96
CA GLU A 95 -11.16 19.59 11.20
C GLU A 95 -10.69 20.47 10.03
N ILE A 96 -10.19 19.87 8.96
CA ILE A 96 -9.73 20.57 7.75
C ILE A 96 -10.37 19.94 6.51
N SER A 97 -10.45 20.72 5.42
CA SER A 97 -11.05 20.28 4.16
C SER A 97 -10.31 19.09 3.54
N ILE A 98 -10.97 18.40 2.60
CA ILE A 98 -10.33 17.34 1.79
C ILE A 98 -9.11 17.89 1.05
N LEU A 99 -9.20 19.09 0.49
CA LEU A 99 -8.10 19.78 -0.17
C LEU A 99 -6.92 19.99 0.79
N ASP A 100 -7.18 20.50 1.99
CA ASP A 100 -6.14 20.81 2.98
C ASP A 100 -5.52 19.52 3.56
N ASN A 101 -6.27 18.42 3.66
CA ASN A 101 -5.73 17.11 4.00
C ASN A 101 -4.66 16.64 3.00
N VAL A 102 -4.88 16.86 1.71
CA VAL A 102 -3.94 16.48 0.65
C VAL A 102 -2.79 17.50 0.57
N ALA A 103 -3.05 18.79 0.71
CA ALA A 103 -2.04 19.85 0.71
C ALA A 103 -1.04 19.66 1.87
N LEU A 104 -1.52 19.28 3.05
CA LEU A 104 -0.66 18.96 4.19
C LEU A 104 0.29 17.78 3.89
N ALA A 105 -0.20 16.76 3.19
CA ALA A 105 0.63 15.64 2.76
C ALA A 105 1.69 16.06 1.72
N ALA A 106 1.33 16.93 0.77
CA ALA A 106 2.26 17.51 -0.20
C ALA A 106 3.36 18.34 0.48
N GLY A 107 3.01 19.17 1.46
CA GLY A 107 3.96 19.98 2.23
C GLY A 107 4.95 19.16 3.05
N SER A 108 4.57 17.98 3.51
CA SER A 108 5.45 17.09 4.28
C SER A 108 6.67 16.62 3.48
N ALA A 109 6.55 16.52 2.16
CA ALA A 109 7.68 16.20 1.26
C ALA A 109 8.72 17.34 1.19
N HIS A 110 8.31 18.59 1.41
CA HIS A 110 9.15 19.79 1.26
C HIS A 110 9.72 20.31 2.59
N THR A 111 9.13 19.97 3.73
CA THR A 111 9.58 20.38 5.09
C THR A 111 10.84 19.62 5.53
N ARG A 112 11.90 19.70 4.71
CA ARG A 112 13.21 19.10 5.01
C ARG A 112 14.02 19.91 6.03
N SER A 113 13.59 21.15 6.34
CA SER A 113 14.29 22.05 7.26
C SER A 113 13.29 22.82 8.11
N PRO A 114 13.43 22.83 9.45
CA PRO A 114 12.58 23.63 10.34
C PRO A 114 12.57 25.12 9.97
N VAL A 115 13.70 25.64 9.48
CA VAL A 115 13.85 27.03 9.06
C VAL A 115 13.04 27.33 7.79
N LYS A 116 12.99 26.39 6.83
CA LYS A 116 12.14 26.53 5.62
C LYS A 116 10.66 26.41 5.94
N ALA A 117 10.27 25.58 6.91
CA ALA A 117 8.90 25.46 7.36
C ALA A 117 8.38 26.77 8.01
N LEU A 118 9.25 27.49 8.74
CA LEU A 118 8.91 28.79 9.33
C LEU A 118 8.76 29.92 8.28
N LEU A 119 9.44 29.78 7.13
CA LEU A 119 9.42 30.77 6.05
C LEU A 119 8.33 30.48 4.99
N HIS A 120 7.67 29.32 5.05
CA HIS A 120 6.60 28.93 4.13
C HIS A 120 5.24 29.34 4.69
N THR A 121 4.86 30.59 4.45
CA THR A 121 3.51 31.12 4.75
C THR A 121 2.53 30.97 3.59
N ASP A 122 3.01 30.62 2.38
CA ASP A 122 2.18 30.46 1.20
C ASP A 122 1.99 28.97 0.85
N SER A 123 0.78 28.45 1.06
CA SER A 123 0.38 27.08 0.75
C SER A 123 -0.20 26.91 -0.67
N THR A 124 -0.03 27.91 -1.53
CA THR A 124 -0.63 27.91 -2.89
C THR A 124 -0.13 26.73 -3.72
N ARG A 125 1.19 26.46 -3.67
CA ARG A 125 1.80 25.33 -4.40
C ARG A 125 1.29 23.99 -3.90
N GLU A 126 1.22 23.78 -2.60
CA GLU A 126 0.71 22.55 -1.99
C GLU A 126 -0.76 22.32 -2.33
N ARG A 127 -1.56 23.38 -2.36
CA ARG A 127 -2.96 23.31 -2.78
C ARG A 127 -3.13 23.02 -4.27
N GLU A 128 -2.24 23.50 -5.14
CA GLU A 128 -2.22 23.13 -6.56
C GLU A 128 -1.88 21.66 -6.76
N VAL A 129 -0.86 21.15 -6.04
CA VAL A 129 -0.56 19.72 -6.03
C VAL A 129 -1.76 18.93 -5.53
N ALA A 130 -2.39 19.37 -4.46
CA ALA A 130 -3.56 18.72 -3.88
C ALA A 130 -4.73 18.63 -4.86
N ARG A 131 -5.07 19.74 -5.57
CA ARG A 131 -6.14 19.72 -6.59
C ARG A 131 -5.87 18.71 -7.67
N ARG A 132 -4.64 18.67 -8.22
CA ARG A 132 -4.25 17.67 -9.22
C ARG A 132 -4.38 16.24 -8.70
N MET A 133 -4.01 15.98 -7.45
CA MET A 133 -4.17 14.64 -6.86
C MET A 133 -5.64 14.27 -6.65
N LEU A 134 -6.49 15.21 -6.23
CA LEU A 134 -7.92 15.01 -6.10
C LEU A 134 -8.60 14.74 -7.46
N GLU A 135 -8.15 15.42 -8.52
CA GLU A 135 -8.58 15.13 -9.90
C GLU A 135 -8.18 13.72 -10.33
N ARG A 136 -6.92 13.34 -10.10
CA ARG A 136 -6.40 12.00 -10.44
C ARG A 136 -7.17 10.86 -9.76
N VAL A 137 -7.65 11.07 -8.55
CA VAL A 137 -8.45 10.04 -7.84
C VAL A 137 -9.97 10.25 -8.00
N GLY A 138 -10.41 11.24 -8.78
CA GLY A 138 -11.82 11.47 -9.13
C GLY A 138 -12.70 11.99 -7.99
N ILE A 139 -12.15 12.82 -7.08
CA ILE A 139 -12.90 13.44 -5.97
C ILE A 139 -12.70 14.96 -5.88
N ALA A 140 -12.31 15.62 -6.95
CA ALA A 140 -12.08 17.06 -6.98
C ALA A 140 -13.31 17.88 -6.55
N GLN A 141 -14.53 17.40 -6.84
CA GLN A 141 -15.81 18.02 -6.46
C GLN A 141 -16.04 18.04 -4.93
N HIS A 142 -15.28 17.28 -4.16
CA HIS A 142 -15.34 17.23 -2.69
C HIS A 142 -14.25 18.08 -2.01
N ALA A 143 -13.43 18.81 -2.78
CA ALA A 143 -12.22 19.49 -2.30
C ALA A 143 -12.44 20.36 -1.05
N ASP A 144 -13.49 21.17 -1.06
CA ASP A 144 -13.80 22.12 0.01
C ASP A 144 -14.67 21.52 1.14
N GLN A 145 -15.02 20.25 1.04
CA GLN A 145 -15.87 19.56 2.01
C GLN A 145 -15.03 18.94 3.13
N MET A 146 -15.66 18.72 4.28
CA MET A 146 -15.03 18.06 5.42
C MET A 146 -15.08 16.53 5.26
N PRO A 147 -14.01 15.80 5.64
CA PRO A 147 -14.00 14.34 5.53
C PRO A 147 -15.08 13.64 6.36
N GLY A 148 -15.46 14.19 7.51
CA GLY A 148 -16.36 13.55 8.47
C GLY A 148 -17.77 13.22 7.95
N ILE A 149 -18.20 13.86 6.86
CA ILE A 149 -19.51 13.67 6.24
C ILE A 149 -19.46 12.89 4.92
N GLN A 150 -18.28 12.42 4.53
CA GLN A 150 -18.09 11.77 3.23
C GLN A 150 -18.37 10.28 3.28
N PRO A 151 -18.90 9.72 2.17
CA PRO A 151 -18.98 8.27 1.98
C PRO A 151 -17.59 7.61 2.04
N LEU A 152 -17.57 6.32 2.40
CA LEU A 152 -16.33 5.55 2.51
C LEU A 152 -15.50 5.56 1.21
N GLY A 153 -16.15 5.47 0.05
CA GLY A 153 -15.47 5.52 -1.25
C GLY A 153 -14.70 6.81 -1.49
N VAL A 154 -15.22 7.97 -1.05
CA VAL A 154 -14.51 9.25 -1.10
C VAL A 154 -13.32 9.26 -0.13
N LEU A 155 -13.51 8.73 1.07
CA LEU A 155 -12.44 8.66 2.08
C LEU A 155 -11.29 7.73 1.65
N LYS A 156 -11.58 6.60 1.03
CA LYS A 156 -10.57 5.69 0.46
C LYS A 156 -9.76 6.37 -0.66
N ARG A 157 -10.44 7.11 -1.56
CA ARG A 157 -9.77 7.91 -2.60
C ARG A 157 -8.93 9.04 -2.01
N LEU A 158 -9.40 9.67 -0.93
CA LEU A 158 -8.64 10.70 -0.21
C LEU A 158 -7.30 10.13 0.33
N GLU A 159 -7.29 8.92 0.90
CA GLU A 159 -6.05 8.29 1.36
C GLU A 159 -5.07 8.05 0.21
N VAL A 160 -5.56 7.58 -0.94
CA VAL A 160 -4.72 7.42 -2.14
C VAL A 160 -4.17 8.78 -2.59
N ALA A 161 -4.99 9.84 -2.64
CA ALA A 161 -4.57 11.19 -3.00
C ALA A 161 -3.49 11.74 -2.06
N ARG A 162 -3.65 11.53 -0.74
CA ARG A 162 -2.66 11.95 0.28
C ARG A 162 -1.32 11.23 0.09
N ALA A 163 -1.35 9.93 -0.22
CA ALA A 163 -0.13 9.18 -0.49
C ALA A 163 0.55 9.64 -1.80
N LEU A 164 -0.22 9.89 -2.86
CA LEU A 164 0.28 10.40 -4.14
C LEU A 164 0.86 11.82 -4.04
N ALA A 165 0.30 12.67 -3.19
CA ALA A 165 0.77 14.04 -3.01
C ALA A 165 2.21 14.13 -2.46
N GLN A 166 2.74 13.03 -1.93
CA GLN A 166 4.14 12.91 -1.52
C GLN A 166 5.10 12.61 -2.69
N GLU A 167 4.59 12.50 -3.92
CA GLU A 167 5.35 12.18 -5.14
C GLU A 167 6.24 10.92 -4.97
N PRO A 168 5.63 9.76 -4.60
CA PRO A 168 6.39 8.58 -4.26
C PRO A 168 6.99 7.91 -5.48
N LYS A 169 8.17 7.28 -5.29
CA LYS A 169 8.75 6.29 -6.22
C LYS A 169 8.02 4.95 -6.10
N LEU A 170 7.63 4.60 -4.87
CA LEU A 170 6.91 3.38 -4.53
C LEU A 170 5.72 3.71 -3.64
N LEU A 171 4.54 3.34 -4.08
CA LEU A 171 3.28 3.47 -3.35
C LEU A 171 2.83 2.10 -2.84
N LEU A 172 2.60 1.97 -1.53
CA LEU A 172 2.03 0.77 -0.92
C LEU A 172 0.58 1.06 -0.53
N LEU A 173 -0.33 0.22 -1.00
CA LEU A 173 -1.76 0.31 -0.72
C LEU A 173 -2.21 -0.94 0.05
N ASP A 174 -2.71 -0.74 1.28
CA ASP A 174 -3.18 -1.82 2.16
C ASP A 174 -4.71 -1.82 2.21
N GLU A 175 -5.31 -2.75 1.49
CA GLU A 175 -6.76 -2.97 1.39
C GLU A 175 -7.56 -1.69 1.03
N PRO A 176 -7.19 -0.96 -0.03
CA PRO A 176 -7.89 0.26 -0.40
C PRO A 176 -9.34 0.00 -0.83
N LEU A 177 -9.67 -1.22 -1.28
CA LEU A 177 -11.01 -1.59 -1.75
C LEU A 177 -11.92 -2.11 -0.62
N ALA A 178 -11.38 -2.36 0.58
CA ALA A 178 -12.13 -2.95 1.68
C ALA A 178 -13.32 -2.07 2.11
N GLY A 179 -14.50 -2.69 2.25
CA GLY A 179 -15.74 -2.04 2.67
C GLY A 179 -16.48 -1.29 1.56
N LEU A 180 -15.95 -1.28 0.33
CA LEU A 180 -16.62 -0.72 -0.84
C LEU A 180 -17.59 -1.72 -1.47
N ASN A 181 -18.68 -1.23 -2.08
CA ASN A 181 -19.50 -2.07 -2.95
C ASN A 181 -18.74 -2.39 -4.25
N SER A 182 -19.23 -3.39 -5.02
CA SER A 182 -18.52 -3.88 -6.22
C SER A 182 -18.22 -2.77 -7.25
N ARG A 183 -19.16 -1.83 -7.47
CA ARG A 183 -18.97 -0.74 -8.43
C ARG A 183 -17.92 0.26 -7.95
N GLU A 184 -17.95 0.62 -6.68
CA GLU A 184 -16.96 1.52 -6.08
C GLU A 184 -15.56 0.89 -6.08
N ALA A 185 -15.47 -0.41 -5.73
CA ALA A 185 -14.23 -1.17 -5.73
C ALA A 185 -13.62 -1.22 -7.15
N THR A 186 -14.41 -1.58 -8.17
CA THR A 186 -13.95 -1.58 -9.57
C THR A 186 -13.46 -0.20 -9.99
N THR A 187 -14.24 0.87 -9.68
CA THR A 187 -13.86 2.22 -10.07
C THR A 187 -12.57 2.70 -9.37
N LEU A 188 -12.33 2.33 -8.10
CA LEU A 188 -11.08 2.65 -7.41
C LEU A 188 -9.92 1.80 -7.94
N ALA A 189 -10.15 0.52 -8.26
CA ALA A 189 -9.16 -0.36 -8.88
C ALA A 189 -8.71 0.19 -10.26
N ASP A 190 -9.63 0.68 -11.09
CA ASP A 190 -9.32 1.34 -12.37
C ASP A 190 -8.45 2.59 -12.14
N THR A 191 -8.82 3.43 -11.17
CA THR A 191 -8.02 4.60 -10.77
C THR A 191 -6.59 4.20 -10.37
N ILE A 192 -6.41 3.13 -9.59
CA ILE A 192 -5.09 2.63 -9.18
C ILE A 192 -4.30 2.15 -10.42
N ALA A 193 -4.94 1.45 -11.35
CA ALA A 193 -4.31 1.00 -12.59
C ALA A 193 -3.88 2.19 -13.47
N GLU A 194 -4.71 3.23 -13.59
CA GLU A 194 -4.37 4.47 -14.32
C GLU A 194 -3.18 5.20 -13.69
N ILE A 195 -3.12 5.28 -12.36
CA ILE A 195 -1.99 5.86 -11.62
C ILE A 195 -0.71 5.07 -11.91
N ASN A 196 -0.78 3.74 -11.96
CA ASN A 196 0.36 2.91 -12.32
C ASN A 196 0.81 3.13 -13.76
N GLN A 197 -0.13 3.20 -14.73
CA GLN A 197 0.17 3.48 -16.14
C GLN A 197 0.86 4.83 -16.33
N GLN A 198 0.67 5.79 -15.43
CA GLN A 198 1.38 7.07 -15.38
C GLN A 198 2.80 6.96 -14.78
N GLY A 199 3.28 5.74 -14.51
CA GLY A 199 4.65 5.44 -14.08
C GLY A 199 4.86 5.29 -12.59
N VAL A 200 3.83 5.34 -11.76
CA VAL A 200 3.95 5.09 -10.31
C VAL A 200 4.07 3.59 -10.07
N THR A 201 5.13 3.16 -9.37
CA THR A 201 5.28 1.77 -8.94
C THR A 201 4.37 1.51 -7.74
N ILE A 202 3.59 0.43 -7.76
CA ILE A 202 2.59 0.15 -6.72
C ILE A 202 2.73 -1.28 -6.20
N ILE A 203 2.66 -1.46 -4.87
CA ILE A 203 2.35 -2.73 -4.23
C ILE A 203 0.93 -2.62 -3.68
N LEU A 204 0.06 -3.52 -4.11
CA LEU A 204 -1.34 -3.59 -3.71
C LEU A 204 -1.57 -4.83 -2.85
N ILE A 205 -1.98 -4.65 -1.60
CA ILE A 205 -2.51 -5.73 -0.75
C ILE A 205 -4.03 -5.68 -0.85
N GLU A 206 -4.65 -6.78 -1.26
CA GLU A 206 -6.09 -6.88 -1.40
C GLU A 206 -6.59 -8.32 -1.20
N HIS A 207 -7.84 -8.42 -0.79
CA HIS A 207 -8.57 -9.69 -0.68
C HIS A 207 -9.53 -9.93 -1.85
N ASN A 208 -9.90 -8.87 -2.58
CA ASN A 208 -10.71 -8.97 -3.78
C ASN A 208 -9.85 -9.51 -4.95
N LEU A 209 -9.73 -10.85 -5.02
CA LEU A 209 -8.92 -11.52 -6.03
C LEU A 209 -9.35 -11.18 -7.47
N GLY A 210 -10.65 -10.91 -7.70
CA GLY A 210 -11.16 -10.52 -9.02
C GLY A 210 -10.50 -9.24 -9.51
N GLU A 211 -10.47 -8.20 -8.68
CA GLU A 211 -9.85 -6.92 -9.01
C GLU A 211 -8.31 -7.03 -9.09
N VAL A 212 -7.69 -7.77 -8.15
CA VAL A 212 -6.25 -8.00 -8.17
C VAL A 212 -5.81 -8.69 -9.47
N MET A 213 -6.50 -9.76 -9.89
CA MET A 213 -6.21 -10.49 -11.12
C MET A 213 -6.43 -9.64 -12.38
N ARG A 214 -7.31 -8.64 -12.30
CA ARG A 214 -7.65 -7.75 -13.40
C ARG A 214 -6.61 -6.66 -13.61
N ILE A 215 -6.07 -6.07 -12.52
CA ILE A 215 -5.20 -4.88 -12.62
C ILE A 215 -3.72 -5.15 -12.35
N CYS A 216 -3.36 -6.20 -11.59
CA CYS A 216 -1.96 -6.49 -11.27
C CYS A 216 -1.25 -7.22 -12.41
N GLN A 217 0.00 -6.86 -12.65
CA GLN A 217 0.85 -7.49 -13.67
C GLN A 217 1.49 -8.78 -13.15
N ARG A 218 1.75 -8.84 -11.85
CA ARG A 218 2.38 -9.97 -11.17
C ARG A 218 1.85 -10.09 -9.74
N LEU A 219 1.85 -11.31 -9.22
CA LEU A 219 1.49 -11.60 -7.85
C LEU A 219 2.70 -12.16 -7.09
N VAL A 220 2.78 -11.80 -5.83
CA VAL A 220 3.57 -12.47 -4.80
C VAL A 220 2.58 -13.02 -3.78
N VAL A 221 2.65 -14.31 -3.49
CA VAL A 221 1.73 -14.99 -2.57
C VAL A 221 2.46 -15.35 -1.30
N LEU A 222 1.88 -14.93 -0.18
CA LEU A 222 2.32 -15.36 1.15
C LEU A 222 1.34 -16.37 1.74
N ASP A 223 1.89 -17.33 2.47
CA ASP A 223 1.16 -18.22 3.36
C ASP A 223 2.01 -18.52 4.59
N ASN A 224 1.40 -18.45 5.79
CA ASN A 224 2.08 -18.69 7.08
C ASN A 224 3.44 -17.96 7.21
N GLY A 225 3.49 -16.69 6.78
CA GLY A 225 4.69 -15.86 6.82
C GLY A 225 5.72 -16.15 5.74
N ARG A 226 5.49 -17.08 4.82
CA ARG A 226 6.44 -17.50 3.78
C ARG A 226 5.97 -17.14 2.38
N HIS A 227 6.92 -16.87 1.51
CA HIS A 227 6.69 -16.68 0.09
C HIS A 227 6.48 -18.05 -0.59
N ILE A 228 5.28 -18.32 -1.10
CA ILE A 228 4.93 -19.60 -1.71
C ILE A 228 4.82 -19.57 -3.23
N ALA A 229 4.51 -18.43 -3.84
CA ALA A 229 4.39 -18.30 -5.29
C ALA A 229 4.66 -16.87 -5.77
N ASN A 230 5.14 -16.75 -7.01
CA ASN A 230 5.42 -15.50 -7.68
C ASN A 230 5.29 -15.68 -9.21
N GLY A 231 4.59 -14.78 -9.88
CA GLY A 231 4.41 -14.82 -11.33
C GLY A 231 3.16 -14.10 -11.83
N PRO A 232 2.83 -14.27 -13.12
CA PRO A 232 1.60 -13.73 -13.70
C PRO A 232 0.35 -14.22 -12.93
N PRO A 233 -0.68 -13.38 -12.75
CA PRO A 233 -1.83 -13.71 -11.91
C PRO A 233 -2.49 -15.06 -12.24
N ARG A 234 -2.75 -15.31 -13.53
CA ARG A 234 -3.41 -16.54 -13.97
C ARG A 234 -2.60 -17.80 -13.66
N GLU A 235 -1.28 -17.75 -13.84
CA GLU A 235 -0.39 -18.87 -13.58
C GLU A 235 -0.26 -19.17 -12.09
N VAL A 236 -0.10 -18.10 -11.28
CA VAL A 236 0.00 -18.20 -9.82
C VAL A 236 -1.25 -18.82 -9.22
N MET A 237 -2.45 -18.40 -9.64
CA MET A 237 -3.70 -18.92 -9.12
C MET A 237 -4.01 -20.38 -9.52
N GLN A 238 -3.28 -20.93 -10.50
CA GLN A 238 -3.39 -22.35 -10.87
C GLN A 238 -2.47 -23.27 -10.06
N GLN A 239 -1.50 -22.72 -9.34
CA GLN A 239 -0.54 -23.52 -8.58
C GLN A 239 -1.21 -24.26 -7.41
N PRO A 240 -0.95 -25.58 -7.24
CA PRO A 240 -1.59 -26.36 -6.19
C PRO A 240 -1.38 -25.81 -4.77
N GLN A 241 -0.18 -25.31 -4.47
CA GLN A 241 0.13 -24.72 -3.16
C GLN A 241 -0.68 -23.45 -2.88
N VAL A 242 -0.94 -22.61 -3.90
CA VAL A 242 -1.75 -21.41 -3.76
C VAL A 242 -3.21 -21.78 -3.51
N ARG A 243 -3.75 -22.73 -4.28
CA ARG A 243 -5.11 -23.22 -4.06
C ARG A 243 -5.28 -23.85 -2.68
N ALA A 244 -4.31 -24.67 -2.24
CA ALA A 244 -4.33 -25.28 -0.92
C ALA A 244 -4.34 -24.25 0.23
N ALA A 245 -3.54 -23.18 0.09
CA ALA A 245 -3.50 -22.10 1.08
C ALA A 245 -4.85 -21.40 1.25
N TYR A 246 -5.57 -21.13 0.16
CA TYR A 246 -6.89 -20.50 0.22
C TYR A 246 -7.98 -21.46 0.69
N LEU A 247 -8.02 -22.71 0.20
CA LEU A 247 -9.00 -23.71 0.62
C LEU A 247 -8.81 -24.13 2.09
N GLY A 248 -7.56 -24.19 2.56
CA GLY A 248 -7.25 -24.48 3.96
C GLY A 248 -7.72 -23.37 4.91
N ALA A 249 -7.66 -22.12 4.46
CA ALA A 249 -8.12 -20.97 5.23
C ALA A 249 -9.66 -20.93 5.33
N GLU A 250 -10.40 -21.26 4.28
CA GLU A 250 -11.86 -21.34 4.29
C GLU A 250 -12.36 -22.38 5.30
N LYS A 251 -11.78 -23.59 5.30
CA LYS A 251 -12.14 -24.64 6.28
C LYS A 251 -11.85 -24.24 7.72
N SER A 252 -10.74 -23.50 7.94
CA SER A 252 -10.39 -23.02 9.30
C SER A 252 -11.35 -21.93 9.78
N ALA A 253 -11.88 -21.10 8.90
CA ALA A 253 -12.87 -20.07 9.22
C ALA A 253 -14.24 -20.71 9.60
N GLU A 254 -14.70 -21.69 8.85
CA GLU A 254 -15.95 -22.42 9.12
C GLU A 254 -15.93 -23.10 10.50
N ILE A 255 -14.81 -23.77 10.85
CA ILE A 255 -14.67 -24.46 12.16
C ILE A 255 -14.69 -23.44 13.32
N THR A 256 -14.18 -22.24 13.14
CA THR A 256 -14.14 -21.21 14.17
C THR A 256 -15.52 -20.58 14.40
N GLU A 257 -16.34 -20.43 13.36
CA GLU A 257 -17.72 -19.95 13.46
C GLU A 257 -18.65 -21.00 14.14
N GLU A 258 -18.46 -22.31 13.86
CA GLU A 258 -19.23 -23.38 14.52
C GLU A 258 -18.89 -23.57 16.01
N GLN A 259 -17.70 -23.18 16.47
CA GLN A 259 -17.28 -23.28 17.86
C GLN A 259 -17.61 -22.04 18.71
N GLY A 260 -18.04 -20.94 18.09
CA GLY A 260 -18.39 -19.67 18.73
C GLY A 260 -19.89 -19.38 18.84
N ALA A 261 -20.75 -20.31 18.39
CA ALA A 261 -22.20 -20.29 18.50
C ALA A 261 -22.67 -21.24 19.62
#